data_6f7dbed0a278c300419c6868eaf02b8e
#
_entry.id   6f7dbed0a278c300419c6868eaf02b8e
#
_cell.length_a   1.000
_cell.length_b   1.000
_cell.length_c   1.000
_cell.angle_alpha   90.00
_cell.angle_beta   90.00
_cell.angle_gamma   90.00
#
_symmetry.space_group_name_H-M   'P 1'
#
loop_
_entity.id
_entity.type
_entity.pdbx_description
1 polymer ?
#
loop_
_entity_poly.entity_id
_entity_poly.type
_entity_poly.pdbx_seq_one_letter_code
_entity_poly.pdbx_strand_id
1 'polypeptide(L)'
;ALISFIKVLPSSLIEAFVDGIFTFIFDEAGRFNMANPAPAEYNLNDMALDGLSLLDHLEVEKAHVVGASMGGMIAQVMTLNYPERVLTLTAIMSTPGFDTAGLSGPHQKFIDAMKESMVLNLLEQEEDALVVIEEALTGSRFAFDKRRFRKEAKKRIQQGVNTSNAQIAAVGASPNRFDRLPEIQKPTLIVHGTEDPLIPIDHGLSLAENIPNAAKMIMQGVGHEIPEALVPSMASRLRVHFNQVVE
;
A
#
# COMPACT_ATOMS: atom_id res chain seq x y z
N ALA A 1 26.66 13.76 -11.43
CA ALA A 1 27.97 13.09 -11.51
C ALA A 1 27.85 11.58 -11.29
N LEU A 2 27.19 11.11 -10.23
CA LEU A 2 27.01 9.67 -9.94
C LEU A 2 26.20 8.96 -11.04
N ILE A 3 25.06 9.51 -11.44
CA ILE A 3 24.17 8.97 -12.48
C ILE A 3 24.89 8.87 -13.83
N SER A 4 25.70 9.88 -14.19
CA SER A 4 26.48 9.84 -15.43
C SER A 4 27.54 8.75 -15.42
N PHE A 5 28.07 8.40 -14.26
CA PHE A 5 29.02 7.29 -14.10
C PHE A 5 28.32 5.93 -14.19
N ILE A 6 27.13 5.79 -13.60
CA ILE A 6 26.35 4.53 -13.63
C ILE A 6 26.00 4.13 -15.07
N LYS A 7 25.67 5.07 -15.94
CA LYS A 7 25.33 4.80 -17.36
C LYS A 7 26.44 4.15 -18.19
N VAL A 8 27.69 4.25 -17.75
CA VAL A 8 28.84 3.64 -18.45
C VAL A 8 29.29 2.32 -17.80
N LEU A 9 28.66 1.90 -16.71
CA LEU A 9 28.94 0.64 -16.07
C LEU A 9 28.31 -0.54 -16.83
N PRO A 10 28.96 -1.72 -16.82
CA PRO A 10 28.32 -2.96 -17.27
C PRO A 10 27.03 -3.25 -16.47
N SER A 11 26.00 -3.79 -17.14
CA SER A 11 24.72 -4.14 -16.50
C SER A 11 24.89 -4.97 -15.25
N SER A 12 25.83 -5.93 -15.26
CA SER A 12 26.13 -6.80 -14.11
C SER A 12 26.61 -6.05 -12.87
N LEU A 13 27.30 -4.92 -13.03
CA LEU A 13 27.71 -4.07 -11.90
C LEU A 13 26.54 -3.21 -11.38
N ILE A 14 25.63 -2.78 -12.25
CA ILE A 14 24.41 -2.07 -11.86
C ILE A 14 23.50 -3.03 -11.08
N GLU A 15 23.31 -4.25 -11.58
CA GLU A 15 22.53 -5.30 -10.91
C GLU A 15 23.12 -5.65 -9.53
N ALA A 16 24.45 -5.86 -9.43
CA ALA A 16 25.09 -6.14 -8.16
C ALA A 16 24.95 -4.99 -7.15
N PHE A 17 24.96 -3.73 -7.62
CA PHE A 17 24.69 -2.57 -6.77
C PHE A 17 23.26 -2.54 -6.27
N VAL A 18 22.30 -2.82 -7.15
CA VAL A 18 20.88 -2.93 -6.80
C VAL A 18 20.64 -4.07 -5.82
N ASP A 19 21.22 -5.25 -6.05
CA ASP A 19 21.14 -6.38 -5.13
C ASP A 19 21.69 -6.03 -3.74
N GLY A 20 22.79 -5.30 -3.68
CA GLY A 20 23.36 -4.80 -2.42
C GLY A 20 22.36 -3.89 -1.66
N ILE A 21 21.65 -3.01 -2.35
CA ILE A 21 20.60 -2.18 -1.73
C ILE A 21 19.44 -3.04 -1.23
N PHE A 22 19.03 -4.05 -2.00
CA PHE A 22 17.90 -4.90 -1.63
C PHE A 22 18.10 -5.68 -0.33
N THR A 23 19.33 -6.04 0.04
CA THR A 23 19.61 -6.66 1.34
C THR A 23 19.34 -5.76 2.53
N PHE A 24 19.25 -4.44 2.33
CA PHE A 24 18.81 -3.50 3.37
C PHE A 24 17.28 -3.34 3.42
N ILE A 25 16.60 -3.53 2.29
CA ILE A 25 15.15 -3.34 2.16
C ILE A 25 14.38 -4.59 2.58
N PHE A 26 14.92 -5.78 2.27
CA PHE A 26 14.29 -7.06 2.55
C PHE A 26 15.19 -7.95 3.40
N ASP A 27 14.57 -8.75 4.28
CA ASP A 27 15.25 -9.78 5.05
C ASP A 27 15.50 -11.05 4.19
N GLU A 28 16.20 -12.05 4.75
CA GLU A 28 16.48 -13.31 4.08
C GLU A 28 15.23 -14.11 3.68
N ALA A 29 14.09 -13.82 4.29
CA ALA A 29 12.80 -14.43 3.97
C ALA A 29 11.99 -13.58 2.96
N GLY A 30 12.59 -12.54 2.35
CA GLY A 30 11.95 -11.64 1.39
C GLY A 30 10.91 -10.69 2.00
N ARG A 31 10.88 -10.52 3.33
CA ARG A 31 9.99 -9.57 4.00
C ARG A 31 10.66 -8.22 4.13
N PHE A 32 9.87 -7.15 4.20
CA PHE A 32 10.43 -5.83 4.47
C PHE A 32 11.23 -5.81 5.78
N ASN A 33 12.45 -5.34 5.70
CA ASN A 33 13.35 -5.24 6.85
C ASN A 33 12.97 -4.04 7.73
N MET A 34 12.10 -4.27 8.70
CA MET A 34 11.63 -3.24 9.65
C MET A 34 12.58 -3.03 10.83
N ALA A 35 13.68 -3.80 10.93
CA ALA A 35 14.62 -3.70 12.04
C ALA A 35 15.44 -2.39 12.01
N ASN A 36 15.68 -1.84 10.81
CA ASN A 36 16.38 -0.57 10.61
C ASN A 36 15.62 0.29 9.60
N PRO A 37 14.46 0.86 9.99
CA PRO A 37 13.69 1.71 9.09
C PRO A 37 14.53 2.94 8.70
N ALA A 38 14.35 3.42 7.47
CA ALA A 38 14.94 4.69 7.06
C ALA A 38 14.47 5.81 8.01
N PRO A 39 15.32 6.80 8.31
CA PRO A 39 14.88 7.96 9.10
C PRO A 39 13.65 8.60 8.48
N ALA A 40 12.63 8.82 9.28
CA ALA A 40 11.37 9.44 8.86
C ALA A 40 11.12 10.70 9.67
N GLU A 41 10.70 11.77 8.96
CA GLU A 41 10.31 13.04 9.60
C GLU A 41 8.89 12.98 10.16
N TYR A 42 8.08 12.03 9.72
CA TYR A 42 6.70 11.80 10.12
C TYR A 42 6.36 10.30 10.03
N ASN A 43 5.25 9.91 10.61
CA ASN A 43 4.76 8.52 10.65
C ASN A 43 3.25 8.46 10.30
N LEU A 44 2.64 7.28 10.35
CA LEU A 44 1.23 7.11 10.02
C LEU A 44 0.28 7.84 10.99
N ASN A 45 0.70 8.11 12.23
CA ASN A 45 -0.11 8.90 13.15
C ASN A 45 -0.15 10.38 12.76
N ASP A 46 0.97 10.93 12.31
CA ASP A 46 1.02 12.30 11.80
C ASP A 46 0.12 12.44 10.56
N MET A 47 0.16 11.46 9.65
CA MET A 47 -0.73 11.42 8.48
C MET A 47 -2.20 11.26 8.86
N ALA A 48 -2.51 10.53 9.94
CA ALA A 48 -3.88 10.45 10.48
C ALA A 48 -4.34 11.81 11.03
N LEU A 49 -3.46 12.54 11.72
CA LEU A 49 -3.73 13.91 12.20
C LEU A 49 -3.98 14.89 11.05
N ASP A 50 -3.26 14.77 9.93
CA ASP A 50 -3.53 15.56 8.72
C ASP A 50 -4.96 15.31 8.21
N GLY A 51 -5.38 14.05 8.16
CA GLY A 51 -6.75 13.67 7.80
C GLY A 51 -7.80 14.25 8.74
N LEU A 52 -7.54 14.24 10.06
CA LEU A 52 -8.43 14.87 11.06
C LEU A 52 -8.48 16.38 10.92
N SER A 53 -7.33 17.02 10.69
CA SER A 53 -7.25 18.47 10.46
C SER A 53 -8.06 18.89 9.24
N LEU A 54 -8.08 18.04 8.19
CA LEU A 54 -8.95 18.28 7.03
C LEU A 54 -10.44 18.18 7.40
N LEU A 55 -10.83 17.18 8.20
CA LEU A 55 -12.21 17.07 8.69
C LEU A 55 -12.61 18.29 9.51
N ASP A 56 -11.73 18.79 10.37
CA ASP A 56 -11.96 20.00 11.17
C ASP A 56 -12.12 21.24 10.28
N HIS A 57 -11.25 21.39 9.27
CA HIS A 57 -11.36 22.48 8.30
C HIS A 57 -12.67 22.47 7.53
N LEU A 58 -13.19 21.27 7.24
CA LEU A 58 -14.47 21.08 6.54
C LEU A 58 -15.69 21.08 7.48
N GLU A 59 -15.50 21.31 8.78
CA GLU A 59 -16.53 21.24 9.82
C GLU A 59 -17.26 19.89 9.84
N VAL A 60 -16.55 18.79 9.49
CA VAL A 60 -17.07 17.42 9.52
C VAL A 60 -16.72 16.77 10.85
N GLU A 61 -17.71 16.50 11.68
CA GLU A 61 -17.49 15.89 13.00
C GLU A 61 -17.03 14.45 12.90
N LYS A 62 -17.65 13.64 12.04
CA LYS A 62 -17.36 12.22 11.85
C LYS A 62 -17.43 11.84 10.38
N ALA A 63 -16.63 10.86 9.97
CA ALA A 63 -16.60 10.38 8.60
C ALA A 63 -16.55 8.85 8.49
N HIS A 64 -17.05 8.32 7.37
CA HIS A 64 -16.69 6.98 6.91
C HIS A 64 -15.27 7.05 6.34
N VAL A 65 -14.35 6.31 6.93
CA VAL A 65 -12.94 6.34 6.51
C VAL A 65 -12.64 5.15 5.60
N VAL A 66 -12.19 5.46 4.38
CA VAL A 66 -11.83 4.45 3.37
C VAL A 66 -10.37 4.70 2.96
N GLY A 67 -9.54 3.69 3.10
CA GLY A 67 -8.13 3.78 2.70
C GLY A 67 -7.67 2.55 1.94
N ALA A 68 -6.85 2.77 0.89
CA ALA A 68 -6.21 1.72 0.12
C ALA A 68 -4.71 1.65 0.45
N SER A 69 -4.17 0.44 0.58
CA SER A 69 -2.75 0.19 0.85
C SER A 69 -2.30 0.95 2.12
N MET A 70 -1.31 1.85 2.03
CA MET A 70 -0.90 2.74 3.12
C MET A 70 -2.07 3.58 3.66
N GLY A 71 -3.00 4.03 2.80
CA GLY A 71 -4.22 4.71 3.23
C GLY A 71 -5.09 3.87 4.16
N GLY A 72 -5.11 2.53 3.96
CA GLY A 72 -5.77 1.60 4.86
C GLY A 72 -5.05 1.45 6.21
N MET A 73 -3.73 1.61 6.24
CA MET A 73 -2.95 1.68 7.49
C MET A 73 -3.26 2.96 8.26
N ILE A 74 -3.33 4.10 7.56
CA ILE A 74 -3.71 5.41 8.15
C ILE A 74 -5.15 5.34 8.71
N ALA A 75 -6.07 4.73 7.95
CA ALA A 75 -7.47 4.55 8.38
C ALA A 75 -7.57 3.71 9.67
N GLN A 76 -6.73 2.65 9.81
CA GLN A 76 -6.61 1.88 11.05
C GLN A 76 -6.13 2.76 12.20
N VAL A 77 -5.09 3.56 11.99
CA VAL A 77 -4.56 4.50 13.00
C VAL A 77 -5.62 5.51 13.42
N MET A 78 -6.34 6.12 12.46
CA MET A 78 -7.45 7.03 12.77
C MET A 78 -8.52 6.33 13.62
N THR A 79 -8.89 5.10 13.27
CA THR A 79 -9.93 4.36 13.98
C THR A 79 -9.51 3.95 15.40
N LEU A 80 -8.24 3.60 15.59
CA LEU A 80 -7.67 3.21 16.88
C LEU A 80 -7.48 4.38 17.83
N ASN A 81 -6.97 5.50 17.31
CA ASN A 81 -6.56 6.62 18.15
C ASN A 81 -7.66 7.70 18.29
N TYR A 82 -8.60 7.77 17.32
CA TYR A 82 -9.65 8.81 17.25
C TYR A 82 -11.01 8.19 16.87
N PRO A 83 -11.48 7.14 17.60
CA PRO A 83 -12.69 6.42 17.25
C PRO A 83 -13.95 7.28 17.21
N GLU A 84 -13.99 8.37 17.98
CA GLU A 84 -15.12 9.34 18.00
C GLU A 84 -15.25 10.09 16.66
N ARG A 85 -14.18 10.17 15.85
CA ARG A 85 -14.17 10.84 14.55
C ARG A 85 -14.51 9.90 13.38
N VAL A 86 -14.62 8.58 13.64
CA VAL A 86 -14.81 7.54 12.62
C VAL A 86 -16.18 6.90 12.76
N LEU A 87 -16.97 6.90 11.67
CA LEU A 87 -18.24 6.18 11.58
C LEU A 87 -18.01 4.71 11.24
N THR A 88 -17.29 4.44 10.15
CA THR A 88 -16.90 3.09 9.71
C THR A 88 -15.49 3.08 9.18
N LEU A 89 -14.82 1.94 9.27
CA LEU A 89 -13.52 1.68 8.68
C LEU A 89 -13.67 0.82 7.41
N THR A 90 -13.01 1.21 6.32
CA THR A 90 -12.77 0.32 5.19
C THR A 90 -11.28 0.31 4.88
N ALA A 91 -10.66 -0.86 4.94
CA ALA A 91 -9.26 -1.07 4.55
C ALA A 91 -9.21 -1.94 3.29
N ILE A 92 -8.63 -1.39 2.22
CA ILE A 92 -8.50 -2.03 0.91
C ILE A 92 -7.02 -2.39 0.72
N MET A 93 -6.70 -3.65 0.38
CA MET A 93 -5.34 -4.15 0.12
C MET A 93 -4.31 -3.65 1.15
N SER A 94 -4.58 -3.83 2.44
CA SER A 94 -3.81 -3.24 3.54
C SER A 94 -3.33 -4.29 4.55
N THR A 95 -2.52 -3.87 5.51
CA THR A 95 -1.87 -4.73 6.52
C THR A 95 -1.97 -4.11 7.90
N PRO A 96 -1.95 -4.94 8.97
CA PRO A 96 -1.76 -4.44 10.35
C PRO A 96 -0.32 -3.96 10.60
N GLY A 97 0.65 -4.52 9.89
CA GLY A 97 2.08 -4.22 9.95
C GLY A 97 2.86 -5.27 9.15
N PHE A 98 3.93 -4.86 8.50
CA PHE A 98 4.78 -5.77 7.70
C PHE A 98 5.63 -6.71 8.56
N ASP A 99 5.82 -6.39 9.82
CA ASP A 99 6.55 -7.18 10.83
C ASP A 99 5.63 -8.09 11.65
N THR A 100 4.36 -8.24 11.26
CA THR A 100 3.43 -9.14 11.94
C THR A 100 3.87 -10.58 11.76
N ALA A 101 4.11 -11.26 12.87
CA ALA A 101 4.55 -12.65 12.86
C ALA A 101 3.53 -13.57 12.15
N GLY A 102 4.03 -14.46 11.30
CA GLY A 102 3.22 -15.43 10.57
C GLY A 102 2.58 -14.93 9.29
N LEU A 103 2.71 -13.63 8.96
CA LEU A 103 2.25 -13.10 7.67
C LEU A 103 3.37 -13.18 6.62
N SER A 104 2.95 -13.37 5.37
CA SER A 104 3.85 -13.53 4.23
C SER A 104 4.52 -12.21 3.83
N GLY A 105 5.74 -12.28 3.34
CA GLY A 105 6.36 -11.15 2.63
C GLY A 105 5.82 -10.98 1.21
N PRO A 106 6.22 -9.90 0.51
CA PRO A 106 5.89 -9.71 -0.89
C PRO A 106 6.30 -10.92 -1.76
N HIS A 107 5.53 -11.16 -2.81
CA HIS A 107 5.84 -12.23 -3.75
C HIS A 107 7.10 -11.93 -4.56
N GLN A 108 7.85 -12.98 -4.93
CA GLN A 108 9.10 -12.85 -5.68
C GLN A 108 8.94 -12.02 -6.96
N LYS A 109 7.83 -12.18 -7.69
CA LYS A 109 7.55 -11.40 -8.91
C LYS A 109 7.56 -9.87 -8.66
N PHE A 110 7.09 -9.43 -7.48
CA PHE A 110 7.10 -8.02 -7.12
C PHE A 110 8.50 -7.55 -6.71
N ILE A 111 9.24 -8.38 -5.98
CA ILE A 111 10.63 -8.12 -5.61
C ILE A 111 11.49 -7.96 -6.86
N ASP A 112 11.34 -8.86 -7.85
CA ASP A 112 12.06 -8.81 -9.12
C ASP A 112 11.70 -7.53 -9.91
N ALA A 113 10.43 -7.18 -9.96
CA ALA A 113 9.97 -5.94 -10.59
C ALA A 113 10.50 -4.67 -9.90
N MET A 114 10.63 -4.67 -8.57
CA MET A 114 11.26 -3.57 -7.84
C MET A 114 12.74 -3.43 -8.21
N LYS A 115 13.47 -4.53 -8.31
CA LYS A 115 14.87 -4.51 -8.74
C LYS A 115 15.01 -3.96 -10.16
N GLU A 116 14.21 -4.47 -11.11
CA GLU A 116 14.18 -3.97 -12.48
C GLU A 116 13.83 -2.48 -12.54
N SER A 117 12.82 -2.04 -11.81
CA SER A 117 12.43 -0.64 -11.71
C SER A 117 13.55 0.25 -11.18
N MET A 118 14.32 -0.22 -10.19
CA MET A 118 15.49 0.52 -9.69
C MET A 118 16.57 0.67 -10.77
N VAL A 119 16.87 -0.40 -11.51
CA VAL A 119 17.82 -0.36 -12.64
C VAL A 119 17.34 0.65 -13.69
N LEU A 120 16.06 0.58 -14.08
CA LEU A 120 15.47 1.48 -15.06
C LEU A 120 15.52 2.96 -14.61
N ASN A 121 15.27 3.23 -13.33
CA ASN A 121 15.39 4.58 -12.78
C ASN A 121 16.85 5.09 -12.79
N LEU A 122 17.83 4.24 -12.50
CA LEU A 122 19.25 4.58 -12.61
C LEU A 122 19.65 4.89 -14.05
N LEU A 123 18.95 4.31 -15.03
CA LEU A 123 19.15 4.56 -16.47
C LEU A 123 18.27 5.71 -17.00
N GLU A 124 17.56 6.44 -16.13
CA GLU A 124 16.61 7.53 -16.49
C GLU A 124 15.44 7.06 -17.37
N GLN A 125 15.01 5.80 -17.23
CA GLN A 125 13.89 5.21 -17.92
C GLN A 125 12.65 5.15 -17.00
N GLU A 126 12.26 6.31 -16.46
CA GLU A 126 11.23 6.43 -15.42
C GLU A 126 9.85 5.86 -15.84
N GLU A 127 9.47 6.06 -17.13
CA GLU A 127 8.19 5.52 -17.64
C GLU A 127 8.17 3.99 -17.60
N ASP A 128 9.27 3.34 -18.02
CA ASP A 128 9.39 1.88 -18.01
C ASP A 128 9.48 1.35 -16.58
N ALA A 129 10.19 2.04 -15.69
CA ALA A 129 10.27 1.71 -14.27
C ALA A 129 8.88 1.68 -13.60
N LEU A 130 8.00 2.66 -13.88
CA LEU A 130 6.64 2.66 -13.38
C LEU A 130 5.79 1.54 -13.99
N VAL A 131 5.95 1.27 -15.29
CA VAL A 131 5.20 0.21 -15.99
C VAL A 131 5.52 -1.17 -15.42
N VAL A 132 6.78 -1.47 -15.16
CA VAL A 132 7.21 -2.77 -14.60
C VAL A 132 6.59 -3.01 -13.23
N ILE A 133 6.58 -2.01 -12.35
CA ILE A 133 5.95 -2.11 -11.03
C ILE A 133 4.44 -2.34 -11.16
N GLU A 134 3.73 -1.57 -11.97
CA GLU A 134 2.28 -1.66 -12.08
C GLU A 134 1.84 -3.00 -12.70
N GLU A 135 2.59 -3.49 -13.71
CA GLU A 135 2.34 -4.81 -14.30
C GLU A 135 2.54 -5.94 -13.27
N ALA A 136 3.55 -5.82 -12.41
CA ALA A 136 3.77 -6.77 -11.33
C ALA A 136 2.67 -6.75 -10.27
N LEU A 137 2.08 -5.60 -9.99
CA LEU A 137 0.99 -5.42 -9.02
C LEU A 137 -0.35 -5.98 -9.53
N THR A 138 -0.50 -6.12 -10.87
CA THR A 138 -1.75 -6.60 -11.49
C THR A 138 -1.93 -8.10 -11.27
N GLY A 139 -3.16 -8.51 -10.92
CA GLY A 139 -3.57 -9.91 -10.81
C GLY A 139 -3.89 -10.54 -12.17
N SER A 140 -4.29 -11.82 -12.16
CA SER A 140 -4.55 -12.59 -13.39
C SER A 140 -5.94 -12.35 -14.00
N ARG A 141 -6.88 -11.77 -13.22
CA ARG A 141 -8.27 -11.65 -13.63
C ARG A 141 -8.50 -10.64 -14.75
N PHE A 142 -7.71 -9.57 -14.79
CA PHE A 142 -7.83 -8.51 -15.78
C PHE A 142 -6.50 -8.31 -16.48
N ALA A 143 -6.55 -8.14 -17.80
CA ALA A 143 -5.35 -7.88 -18.58
C ALA A 143 -4.80 -6.49 -18.26
N PHE A 144 -3.49 -6.41 -18.03
CA PHE A 144 -2.80 -5.13 -17.85
C PHE A 144 -2.71 -4.37 -19.19
N ASP A 145 -3.30 -3.19 -19.26
CA ASP A 145 -3.20 -2.32 -20.44
C ASP A 145 -1.94 -1.45 -20.35
N LYS A 146 -0.82 -2.01 -20.75
CA LYS A 146 0.50 -1.36 -20.77
C LYS A 146 0.52 -0.03 -21.56
N ARG A 147 -0.27 0.05 -22.66
CA ARG A 147 -0.35 1.28 -23.48
C ARG A 147 -1.07 2.40 -22.74
N ARG A 148 -2.20 2.09 -22.12
CA ARG A 148 -2.97 3.03 -21.30
C ARG A 148 -2.13 3.52 -20.12
N PHE A 149 -1.52 2.58 -19.39
CA PHE A 149 -0.74 2.92 -18.21
C PHE A 149 0.48 3.80 -18.54
N ARG A 150 1.19 3.55 -19.66
CA ARG A 150 2.28 4.42 -20.10
C ARG A 150 1.88 5.90 -20.24
N LYS A 151 0.67 6.17 -20.74
CA LYS A 151 0.16 7.54 -20.85
C LYS A 151 -0.05 8.17 -19.46
N GLU A 152 -0.50 7.39 -18.50
CA GLU A 152 -0.68 7.84 -17.12
C GLU A 152 0.65 8.04 -16.41
N ALA A 153 1.59 7.11 -16.55
CA ALA A 153 2.95 7.23 -16.03
C ALA A 153 3.62 8.53 -16.49
N LYS A 154 3.52 8.82 -17.79
CA LYS A 154 4.03 10.08 -18.36
C LYS A 154 3.43 11.33 -17.72
N LYS A 155 2.12 11.33 -17.46
CA LYS A 155 1.46 12.44 -16.76
C LYS A 155 1.96 12.57 -15.32
N ARG A 156 2.10 11.46 -14.59
CA ARG A 156 2.60 11.45 -13.21
C ARG A 156 4.01 12.04 -13.14
N ILE A 157 4.91 11.65 -14.06
CA ILE A 157 6.27 12.18 -14.16
C ILE A 157 6.24 13.70 -14.43
N GLN A 158 5.44 14.14 -15.40
CA GLN A 158 5.30 15.57 -15.75
C GLN A 158 4.75 16.41 -14.60
N GLN A 159 3.91 15.84 -13.74
CA GLN A 159 3.38 16.51 -12.55
C GLN A 159 4.35 16.51 -11.37
N GLY A 160 5.52 15.91 -11.49
CA GLY A 160 6.49 15.80 -10.41
C GLY A 160 5.99 14.99 -9.22
N VAL A 161 4.98 14.13 -9.44
CA VAL A 161 4.47 13.23 -8.40
C VAL A 161 5.53 12.16 -8.16
N ASN A 162 6.49 12.49 -7.32
CA ASN A 162 7.47 11.53 -6.83
C ASN A 162 6.82 10.76 -5.67
N THR A 163 6.53 9.48 -5.88
CA THR A 163 6.10 8.58 -4.81
C THR A 163 7.27 8.40 -3.88
N SER A 164 7.24 9.17 -2.83
CA SER A 164 8.42 9.49 -2.07
C SER A 164 8.87 8.31 -1.21
N ASN A 165 10.15 8.06 -1.21
CA ASN A 165 10.84 7.26 -0.18
C ASN A 165 10.44 7.70 1.24
N ALA A 166 9.99 8.94 1.43
CA ALA A 166 9.48 9.46 2.69
C ALA A 166 8.20 8.74 3.17
N GLN A 167 7.29 8.35 2.27
CA GLN A 167 6.10 7.57 2.66
C GLN A 167 6.47 6.15 3.10
N ILE A 168 7.41 5.51 2.42
CA ILE A 168 7.91 4.18 2.81
C ILE A 168 8.61 4.28 4.17
N ALA A 169 9.42 5.32 4.40
CA ALA A 169 10.05 5.59 5.68
C ALA A 169 9.01 5.82 6.79
N ALA A 170 7.94 6.57 6.51
CA ALA A 170 6.85 6.80 7.45
C ALA A 170 6.14 5.48 7.86
N VAL A 171 5.91 4.58 6.92
CA VAL A 171 5.38 3.24 7.21
C VAL A 171 6.34 2.47 8.12
N GLY A 172 7.64 2.47 7.79
CA GLY A 172 8.69 1.81 8.58
C GLY A 172 8.84 2.36 10.00
N ALA A 173 8.64 3.66 10.18
CA ALA A 173 8.70 4.32 11.48
C ALA A 173 7.42 4.15 12.33
N SER A 174 6.38 3.53 11.76
CA SER A 174 5.08 3.40 12.43
C SER A 174 4.96 2.07 13.17
N PRO A 175 4.44 2.07 14.41
CA PRO A 175 4.29 0.83 15.16
C PRO A 175 3.29 -0.13 14.47
N ASN A 176 3.53 -1.42 14.66
CA ASN A 176 2.61 -2.48 14.29
C ASN A 176 1.29 -2.32 15.05
N ARG A 177 0.18 -2.57 14.36
CA ARG A 177 -1.17 -2.39 14.91
C ARG A 177 -1.85 -3.71 15.25
N PHE A 178 -1.19 -4.86 14.99
CA PHE A 178 -1.80 -6.19 15.10
C PHE A 178 -2.42 -6.44 16.48
N ASP A 179 -1.68 -6.21 17.55
CA ASP A 179 -2.15 -6.44 18.92
C ASP A 179 -3.29 -5.51 19.34
N ARG A 180 -3.45 -4.38 18.63
CA ARG A 180 -4.49 -3.39 18.87
C ARG A 180 -5.75 -3.57 18.00
N LEU A 181 -5.74 -4.50 17.02
CA LEU A 181 -6.90 -4.72 16.15
C LEU A 181 -8.20 -5.04 16.91
N PRO A 182 -8.17 -5.79 18.05
CA PRO A 182 -9.37 -6.03 18.85
C PRO A 182 -9.99 -4.75 19.48
N GLU A 183 -9.24 -3.65 19.57
CA GLU A 183 -9.75 -2.36 20.07
C GLU A 183 -10.68 -1.67 19.05
N ILE A 184 -10.62 -2.04 17.77
CA ILE A 184 -11.46 -1.47 16.71
C ILE A 184 -12.91 -1.97 16.88
N GLN A 185 -13.77 -1.11 17.42
CA GLN A 185 -15.19 -1.42 17.65
C GLN A 185 -16.11 -0.82 16.56
N LYS A 186 -15.55 -0.14 15.56
CA LYS A 186 -16.31 0.44 14.46
C LYS A 186 -16.68 -0.63 13.42
N PRO A 187 -17.84 -0.53 12.78
CA PRO A 187 -18.14 -1.39 11.64
C PRO A 187 -16.99 -1.34 10.64
N THR A 188 -16.45 -2.50 10.31
CA THR A 188 -15.23 -2.60 9.48
C THR A 188 -15.48 -3.48 8.25
N LEU A 189 -14.99 -3.02 7.11
CA LEU A 189 -14.95 -3.76 5.85
C LEU A 189 -13.50 -3.91 5.39
N ILE A 190 -13.08 -5.16 5.21
CA ILE A 190 -11.78 -5.49 4.61
C ILE A 190 -12.01 -5.93 3.16
N VAL A 191 -11.32 -5.25 2.22
CA VAL A 191 -11.35 -5.56 0.79
C VAL A 191 -9.95 -5.97 0.35
N HIS A 192 -9.81 -7.17 -0.24
CA HIS A 192 -8.47 -7.65 -0.63
C HIS A 192 -8.51 -8.55 -1.85
N GLY A 193 -7.50 -8.45 -2.71
CA GLY A 193 -7.29 -9.32 -3.85
C GLY A 193 -6.59 -10.61 -3.49
N THR A 194 -6.97 -11.74 -4.09
CA THR A 194 -6.35 -13.04 -3.78
C THR A 194 -4.95 -13.20 -4.36
N GLU A 195 -4.57 -12.37 -5.32
CA GLU A 195 -3.28 -12.42 -6.01
C GLU A 195 -2.43 -11.17 -5.74
N ASP A 196 -2.72 -10.45 -4.64
CA ASP A 196 -1.93 -9.28 -4.24
C ASP A 196 -0.46 -9.69 -4.00
N PRO A 197 0.48 -9.21 -4.82
CA PRO A 197 1.87 -9.62 -4.71
C PRO A 197 2.70 -8.75 -3.77
N LEU A 198 2.19 -7.57 -3.39
CA LEU A 198 2.86 -6.63 -2.49
C LEU A 198 2.45 -6.87 -1.04
N ILE A 199 1.15 -6.95 -0.80
CA ILE A 199 0.56 -7.26 0.50
C ILE A 199 -0.28 -8.52 0.31
N PRO A 200 0.29 -9.72 0.51
CA PRO A 200 -0.42 -10.97 0.29
C PRO A 200 -1.75 -11.08 1.04
N ILE A 201 -2.67 -11.90 0.53
CA ILE A 201 -4.05 -12.00 1.03
C ILE A 201 -4.15 -12.32 2.53
N ASP A 202 -3.17 -13.02 3.10
CA ASP A 202 -3.12 -13.35 4.53
C ASP A 202 -3.11 -12.11 5.43
N HIS A 203 -2.58 -10.98 4.98
CA HIS A 203 -2.67 -9.70 5.68
C HIS A 203 -4.12 -9.21 5.79
N GLY A 204 -4.86 -9.25 4.68
CA GLY A 204 -6.27 -8.87 4.67
C GLY A 204 -7.15 -9.83 5.48
N LEU A 205 -6.85 -11.13 5.42
CA LEU A 205 -7.54 -12.14 6.23
C LEU A 205 -7.23 -11.94 7.72
N SER A 206 -5.98 -11.64 8.07
CA SER A 206 -5.57 -11.33 9.43
C SER A 206 -6.31 -10.10 9.99
N LEU A 207 -6.44 -9.02 9.20
CA LEU A 207 -7.27 -7.87 9.60
C LEU A 207 -8.73 -8.28 9.86
N ALA A 208 -9.32 -9.07 8.95
CA ALA A 208 -10.72 -9.49 9.07
C ALA A 208 -11.00 -10.45 10.24
N GLU A 209 -10.00 -11.22 10.64
CA GLU A 209 -10.11 -12.20 11.72
C GLU A 209 -9.89 -11.57 13.11
N ASN A 210 -9.04 -10.53 13.19
CA ASN A 210 -8.66 -9.92 14.46
C ASN A 210 -9.44 -8.64 14.78
N ILE A 211 -10.13 -8.02 13.82
CA ILE A 211 -11.06 -6.92 14.08
C ILE A 211 -12.46 -7.48 14.37
N PRO A 212 -13.06 -7.18 15.53
CA PRO A 212 -14.38 -7.71 15.89
C PRO A 212 -15.46 -7.38 14.84
N ASN A 213 -16.19 -8.41 14.40
CA ASN A 213 -17.30 -8.29 13.45
C ASN A 213 -16.93 -7.67 12.08
N ALA A 214 -15.66 -7.71 11.69
CA ALA A 214 -15.26 -7.22 10.39
C ALA A 214 -15.88 -8.04 9.25
N ALA A 215 -16.50 -7.33 8.30
CA ALA A 215 -16.95 -7.91 7.05
C ALA A 215 -15.77 -7.97 6.06
N LYS A 216 -15.83 -8.90 5.10
CA LYS A 216 -14.80 -8.99 4.06
C LYS A 216 -15.39 -9.08 2.66
N MET A 217 -14.66 -8.52 1.70
CA MET A 217 -14.88 -8.62 0.27
C MET A 217 -13.59 -9.10 -0.39
N ILE A 218 -13.53 -10.39 -0.69
CA ILE A 218 -12.35 -11.00 -1.31
C ILE A 218 -12.54 -11.03 -2.82
N MET A 219 -11.58 -10.44 -3.54
CA MET A 219 -11.62 -10.29 -4.99
C MET A 219 -10.71 -11.34 -5.65
N GLN A 220 -11.33 -12.37 -6.22
CA GLN A 220 -10.60 -13.46 -6.86
C GLN A 220 -9.82 -13.00 -8.08
N GLY A 221 -8.54 -13.40 -8.17
CA GLY A 221 -7.65 -13.09 -9.30
C GLY A 221 -7.24 -11.61 -9.41
N VAL A 222 -7.51 -10.80 -8.39
CA VAL A 222 -7.13 -9.39 -8.32
C VAL A 222 -5.83 -9.25 -7.55
N GLY A 223 -4.93 -8.40 -8.03
CA GLY A 223 -3.66 -8.06 -7.40
C GLY A 223 -3.76 -6.88 -6.43
N HIS A 224 -2.68 -6.09 -6.36
CA HIS A 224 -2.62 -4.85 -5.58
C HIS A 224 -3.16 -3.67 -6.40
N GLU A 225 -4.41 -3.78 -6.84
CA GLU A 225 -5.05 -2.86 -7.78
C GLU A 225 -6.55 -2.70 -7.48
N ILE A 226 -7.15 -1.64 -8.01
CA ILE A 226 -8.61 -1.46 -8.05
C ILE A 226 -9.06 -1.50 -9.52
N PRO A 227 -9.44 -2.69 -10.04
CA PRO A 227 -9.85 -2.81 -11.42
C PRO A 227 -11.11 -2.01 -11.72
N GLU A 228 -11.11 -1.23 -12.80
CA GLU A 228 -12.26 -0.39 -13.22
C GLU A 228 -13.57 -1.20 -13.31
N ALA A 229 -13.49 -2.43 -13.81
CA ALA A 229 -14.63 -3.33 -13.93
C ALA A 229 -15.27 -3.70 -12.57
N LEU A 230 -14.54 -3.61 -11.47
CA LEU A 230 -15.04 -3.92 -10.13
C LEU A 230 -15.52 -2.69 -9.35
N VAL A 231 -15.27 -1.48 -9.83
CA VAL A 231 -15.68 -0.23 -9.16
C VAL A 231 -17.19 -0.20 -8.84
N PRO A 232 -18.10 -0.58 -9.77
CA PRO A 232 -19.55 -0.58 -9.45
C PRO A 232 -19.92 -1.53 -8.31
N SER A 233 -19.31 -2.73 -8.26
CA SER A 233 -19.58 -3.71 -7.20
C SER A 233 -18.98 -3.26 -5.86
N MET A 234 -17.79 -2.69 -5.88
CA MET A 234 -17.15 -2.10 -4.69
C MET A 234 -17.97 -0.94 -4.14
N ALA A 235 -18.41 -0.01 -5.00
CA ALA A 235 -19.26 1.12 -4.59
C ALA A 235 -20.59 0.65 -3.97
N SER A 236 -21.22 -0.39 -4.54
CA SER A 236 -22.41 -1.01 -3.96
C SER A 236 -22.13 -1.60 -2.59
N ARG A 237 -21.01 -2.31 -2.43
CA ARG A 237 -20.61 -2.91 -1.14
C ARG A 237 -20.30 -1.84 -0.10
N LEU A 238 -19.60 -0.78 -0.46
CA LEU A 238 -19.33 0.38 0.41
C LEU A 238 -20.62 1.05 0.87
N ARG A 239 -21.58 1.27 -0.03
CA ARG A 239 -22.89 1.85 0.34
C ARG A 239 -23.61 1.00 1.39
N VAL A 240 -23.63 -0.33 1.21
CA VAL A 240 -24.23 -1.24 2.21
C VAL A 240 -23.48 -1.15 3.54
N HIS A 241 -22.16 -1.02 3.49
CA HIS A 241 -21.32 -0.91 4.68
C HIS A 241 -21.58 0.40 5.43
N PHE A 242 -21.64 1.52 4.75
CA PHE A 242 -21.91 2.84 5.35
C PHE A 242 -23.29 2.92 5.99
N ASN A 243 -24.30 2.29 5.39
CA ASN A 243 -25.65 2.25 5.94
C ASN A 243 -25.80 1.40 7.21
N GLN A 244 -24.74 0.74 7.71
CA GLN A 244 -24.78 0.05 9.00
C GLN A 244 -24.75 1.02 10.18
N VAL A 245 -24.35 2.27 9.96
CA VAL A 245 -24.41 3.36 10.94
C VAL A 245 -25.53 4.28 10.49
N VAL A 246 -26.70 4.12 11.09
CA VAL A 246 -27.81 5.08 10.96
C VAL A 246 -27.61 6.10 12.08
N GLU A 247 -27.46 7.36 11.71
CA GLU A 247 -27.52 8.47 12.67
C GLU A 247 -28.93 8.62 13.27
#